data_52252760dd2db6dff4f43ac790b6b3a1
#
_entry.id   52252760dd2db6dff4f43ac790b6b3a1
#
_cell.length_a   1.000
_cell.length_b   1.000
_cell.length_c   1.000
_cell.angle_alpha   90.00
_cell.angle_beta   90.00
_cell.angle_gamma   90.00
#
_symmetry.space_group_name_H-M   'P 1'
#
loop_
_entity.id
_entity.type
_entity.pdbx_description
1 polymer ?
#
loop_
_entity_poly.entity_id
_entity_poly.type
_entity_poly.pdbx_seq_one_letter_code
_entity_poly.pdbx_strand_id
1 'polypeptide(L)'
;GSRSQEDLKADVIENFVSFFGPKAREVRDFYIHDWASEVWNRGGPIAFGGPGTLTGYGSALRDPVGRIHWSGTETADFWHGFMDGAVRSGERVANDIQAQLKRSSQK
;
A
#
# COMPACT_ATOMS: atom_id res chain seq x y z
N GLY A 1 19.57 13.03 7.94
CA GLY A 1 19.02 14.26 7.37
C GLY A 1 18.23 13.91 6.13
N SER A 2 17.05 14.50 5.95
CA SER A 2 16.26 14.36 4.72
C SER A 2 17.05 14.98 3.56
N ARG A 3 17.21 14.25 2.46
CA ARG A 3 17.77 14.77 1.22
C ARG A 3 16.86 15.85 0.65
N SER A 4 17.44 16.87 0.00
CA SER A 4 16.62 17.85 -0.72
C SER A 4 15.97 17.19 -1.95
N GLN A 5 14.86 17.76 -2.42
CA GLN A 5 14.24 17.29 -3.67
C GLN A 5 15.16 17.45 -4.88
N GLU A 6 16.03 18.46 -4.86
CA GLU A 6 17.02 18.69 -5.91
C GLU A 6 18.11 17.63 -5.94
N ASP A 7 18.63 17.24 -4.77
CA ASP A 7 19.62 16.14 -4.67
C ASP A 7 19.03 14.83 -5.15
N LEU A 8 17.78 14.55 -4.76
CA LEU A 8 17.10 13.34 -5.18
C LEU A 8 16.84 13.32 -6.68
N LYS A 9 16.43 14.44 -7.26
CA LYS A 9 16.28 14.59 -8.72
C LYS A 9 17.59 14.35 -9.44
N ALA A 10 18.69 14.92 -8.97
CA ALA A 10 20.01 14.72 -9.56
C ALA A 10 20.41 13.24 -9.54
N ASP A 11 20.27 12.57 -8.41
CA ASP A 11 20.58 11.14 -8.25
C ASP A 11 19.75 10.26 -9.20
N VAL A 12 18.45 10.54 -9.32
CA VAL A 12 17.54 9.78 -10.22
C VAL A 12 17.95 9.98 -11.68
N ILE A 13 18.25 11.22 -12.08
CA ILE A 13 18.69 11.52 -13.44
C ILE A 13 20.00 10.82 -13.76
N GLU A 14 21.00 10.87 -12.88
CA GLU A 14 22.28 10.19 -13.09
C GLU A 14 22.11 8.65 -13.15
N ASN A 15 21.18 8.10 -12.37
CA ASN A 15 20.82 6.69 -12.46
C ASN A 15 20.25 6.36 -13.85
N PHE A 16 19.31 7.15 -14.37
CA PHE A 16 18.79 6.97 -15.73
C PHE A 16 19.86 7.14 -16.82
N VAL A 17 20.78 8.06 -16.64
CA VAL A 17 21.93 8.24 -17.56
C VAL A 17 22.78 6.97 -17.61
N SER A 18 22.99 6.30 -16.49
CA SER A 18 23.77 5.05 -16.44
C SER A 18 23.13 3.92 -17.24
N PHE A 19 21.79 3.89 -17.36
CA PHE A 19 21.06 2.85 -18.09
C PHE A 19 20.73 3.23 -19.54
N PHE A 20 20.37 4.51 -19.77
CA PHE A 20 19.82 4.99 -21.04
C PHE A 20 20.74 5.95 -21.80
N GLY A 21 21.89 6.30 -21.22
CA GLY A 21 22.87 7.18 -21.82
C GLY A 21 22.58 8.68 -21.60
N PRO A 22 23.47 9.57 -22.12
CA PRO A 22 23.48 11.01 -21.79
C PRO A 22 22.20 11.77 -22.14
N LYS A 23 21.43 11.29 -23.11
CA LYS A 23 20.13 11.89 -23.48
C LYS A 23 19.11 11.88 -22.35
N ALA A 24 19.26 10.98 -21.37
CA ALA A 24 18.39 10.94 -20.19
C ALA A 24 18.50 12.18 -19.29
N ARG A 25 19.49 13.06 -19.52
CA ARG A 25 19.57 14.36 -18.85
C ARG A 25 18.57 15.39 -19.38
N GLU A 26 18.05 15.19 -20.59
CA GLU A 26 17.08 16.09 -21.21
C GLU A 26 15.67 15.85 -20.66
N VAL A 27 15.51 15.96 -19.33
CA VAL A 27 14.24 15.75 -18.64
C VAL A 27 13.35 16.97 -18.88
N ARG A 28 12.15 16.77 -19.42
CA ARG A 28 11.14 17.82 -19.62
C ARG A 28 10.41 18.13 -18.33
N ASP A 29 9.90 17.08 -17.68
CA ASP A 29 9.12 17.18 -16.47
C ASP A 29 9.60 16.16 -15.45
N PHE A 30 9.64 16.54 -14.18
CA PHE A 30 10.03 15.66 -13.09
C PHE A 30 9.04 15.84 -11.93
N TYR A 31 8.35 14.78 -11.58
CA TYR A 31 7.43 14.73 -10.45
C TYR A 31 7.93 13.71 -9.45
N ILE A 32 7.98 14.12 -8.19
CA ILE A 32 8.29 13.23 -7.08
C ILE A 32 7.27 13.43 -5.98
N HIS A 33 6.81 12.34 -5.42
CA HIS A 33 5.93 12.34 -4.27
C HIS A 33 6.50 11.42 -3.19
N ASP A 34 6.71 11.96 -2.00
CA ASP A 34 7.17 11.20 -0.84
C ASP A 34 5.97 10.69 -0.04
N TRP A 35 5.59 9.45 -0.27
CA TRP A 35 4.50 8.79 0.45
C TRP A 35 4.76 8.63 1.94
N ALA A 36 6.03 8.64 2.39
CA ALA A 36 6.36 8.58 3.81
C ALA A 36 5.98 9.86 4.56
N SER A 37 5.95 11.00 3.86
CA SER A 37 5.54 12.29 4.42
C SER A 37 4.02 12.46 4.54
N GLU A 38 3.23 11.59 3.88
CA GLU A 38 1.78 11.63 3.91
C GLU A 38 1.24 11.17 5.27
N VAL A 39 0.43 12.03 5.90
CA VAL A 39 -0.07 11.81 7.27
C VAL A 39 -0.86 10.51 7.41
N TRP A 40 -1.63 10.15 6.38
CA TRP A 40 -2.51 8.98 6.42
C TRP A 40 -1.88 7.71 5.86
N ASN A 41 -1.01 7.81 4.85
CA ASN A 41 -0.37 6.67 4.22
C ASN A 41 0.93 6.24 4.94
N ARG A 42 1.77 7.21 5.33
CA ARG A 42 3.05 7.02 6.04
C ARG A 42 4.01 6.05 5.36
N GLY A 43 3.91 5.94 4.05
CA GLY A 43 4.75 5.08 3.23
C GLY A 43 3.95 4.28 2.20
N GLY A 44 4.60 3.37 1.52
CA GLY A 44 4.01 2.51 0.49
C GLY A 44 5.09 1.78 -0.31
N PRO A 45 4.68 0.87 -1.17
CA PRO A 45 3.32 0.38 -1.44
C PRO A 45 2.83 -0.69 -0.46
N ILE A 46 3.67 -1.20 0.41
CA ILE A 46 3.39 -2.33 1.32
C ILE A 46 4.04 -2.07 2.68
N ALA A 47 3.38 -2.48 3.76
CA ALA A 47 3.98 -2.59 5.09
C ALA A 47 4.76 -3.90 5.21
N PHE A 48 6.01 -3.81 5.67
CA PHE A 48 6.86 -4.97 5.93
C PHE A 48 6.96 -5.24 7.43
N GLY A 49 6.66 -6.46 7.81
CA GLY A 49 6.91 -6.95 9.17
C GLY A 49 8.20 -7.77 9.24
N GLY A 50 8.84 -7.81 10.41
CA GLY A 50 9.97 -8.71 10.65
C GLY A 50 9.56 -10.21 10.59
N PRO A 51 10.53 -11.13 10.60
CA PRO A 51 10.26 -12.56 10.65
C PRO A 51 9.32 -12.91 11.81
N GLY A 52 8.32 -13.74 11.55
CA GLY A 52 7.32 -14.15 12.53
C GLY A 52 6.10 -13.26 12.66
N THR A 53 6.09 -12.04 12.09
CA THR A 53 4.95 -11.12 12.18
C THR A 53 3.68 -11.72 11.56
N LEU A 54 3.76 -12.23 10.34
CA LEU A 54 2.59 -12.80 9.68
C LEU A 54 2.14 -14.13 10.29
N THR A 55 3.06 -14.94 10.76
CA THR A 55 2.71 -16.21 11.44
C THR A 55 2.12 -15.98 12.82
N GLY A 56 2.52 -14.92 13.50
CA GLY A 56 2.00 -14.57 14.84
C GLY A 56 0.73 -13.75 14.83
N TYR A 57 0.60 -12.83 13.87
CA TYR A 57 -0.47 -11.81 13.88
C TYR A 57 -1.27 -11.74 12.57
N GLY A 58 -0.94 -12.57 11.56
CA GLY A 58 -1.55 -12.47 10.24
C GLY A 58 -3.08 -12.62 10.24
N SER A 59 -3.64 -13.48 11.09
CA SER A 59 -5.09 -13.61 11.24
C SER A 59 -5.75 -12.32 11.73
N ALA A 60 -5.11 -11.61 12.65
CA ALA A 60 -5.63 -10.36 13.22
C ALA A 60 -5.78 -9.23 12.17
N LEU A 61 -5.09 -9.33 11.03
CA LEU A 61 -5.25 -8.38 9.92
C LEU A 61 -6.62 -8.46 9.24
N ARG A 62 -7.34 -9.56 9.42
CA ARG A 62 -8.63 -9.83 8.75
C ARG A 62 -9.79 -9.89 9.71
N ASP A 63 -9.53 -10.27 10.95
CA ASP A 63 -10.57 -10.46 11.93
C ASP A 63 -11.22 -9.12 12.30
N PRO A 64 -12.55 -9.00 12.19
CA PRO A 64 -13.23 -7.77 12.54
C PRO A 64 -13.19 -7.54 14.05
N VAL A 65 -13.09 -6.28 14.47
CA VAL A 65 -13.18 -5.86 15.87
C VAL A 65 -14.51 -5.16 16.11
N GLY A 66 -15.49 -5.90 16.59
CA GLY A 66 -16.84 -5.40 16.75
C GLY A 66 -17.48 -5.05 15.41
N ARG A 67 -17.68 -3.74 15.16
CA ARG A 67 -18.23 -3.22 13.89
C ARG A 67 -17.16 -2.70 12.93
N ILE A 68 -15.90 -2.82 13.29
CA ILE A 68 -14.76 -2.37 12.47
C ILE A 68 -14.28 -3.55 11.65
N HIS A 69 -14.20 -3.35 10.34
CA HIS A 69 -13.70 -4.32 9.38
C HIS A 69 -12.48 -3.76 8.67
N TRP A 70 -11.57 -4.62 8.29
CA TRP A 70 -10.31 -4.27 7.66
C TRP A 70 -10.28 -4.70 6.20
N SER A 71 -9.97 -3.75 5.32
CA SER A 71 -9.67 -4.04 3.92
C SER A 71 -8.41 -3.30 3.50
N GLY A 72 -7.80 -3.80 2.47
CA GLY A 72 -6.55 -3.29 1.92
C GLY A 72 -5.81 -4.44 1.28
N THR A 73 -4.83 -4.13 0.45
CA THR A 73 -4.05 -5.16 -0.24
C THR A 73 -3.35 -6.10 0.75
N GLU A 74 -3.03 -5.63 1.96
CA GLU A 74 -2.41 -6.40 3.05
C GLU A 74 -3.31 -7.51 3.59
N THR A 75 -4.62 -7.37 3.41
CA THR A 75 -5.62 -8.35 3.86
C THR A 75 -6.13 -9.26 2.75
N ALA A 76 -5.59 -9.12 1.54
CA ALA A 76 -5.99 -9.89 0.37
C ALA A 76 -5.53 -11.35 0.45
N ASP A 77 -6.33 -12.28 -0.11
CA ASP A 77 -5.97 -13.69 -0.25
C ASP A 77 -5.07 -13.93 -1.46
N PHE A 78 -5.30 -13.14 -2.53
CA PHE A 78 -4.55 -13.18 -3.78
C PHE A 78 -4.10 -11.77 -4.16
N TRP A 79 -3.01 -11.65 -4.89
CA TRP A 79 -2.47 -10.39 -5.37
C TRP A 79 -2.18 -9.39 -4.22
N HIS A 80 -1.67 -9.94 -3.11
CA HIS A 80 -1.18 -9.16 -1.99
C HIS A 80 -0.13 -8.15 -2.45
N GLY A 81 -0.28 -6.88 -2.10
CA GLY A 81 0.58 -5.79 -2.56
C GLY A 81 0.18 -5.17 -3.91
N PHE A 82 -0.89 -5.65 -4.54
CA PHE A 82 -1.40 -5.13 -5.82
C PHE A 82 -2.79 -4.53 -5.69
N MET A 83 -3.17 -3.69 -6.64
CA MET A 83 -4.49 -3.05 -6.69
C MET A 83 -5.63 -4.07 -6.77
N ASP A 84 -5.45 -5.16 -7.52
CA ASP A 84 -6.43 -6.25 -7.60
C ASP A 84 -6.69 -6.87 -6.22
N GLY A 85 -5.64 -7.08 -5.42
CA GLY A 85 -5.78 -7.55 -4.04
C GLY A 85 -6.57 -6.57 -3.16
N ALA A 86 -6.36 -5.27 -3.33
CA ALA A 86 -7.13 -4.25 -2.60
C ALA A 86 -8.62 -4.31 -2.95
N VAL A 87 -8.97 -4.42 -4.23
CA VAL A 87 -10.36 -4.57 -4.70
C VAL A 87 -11.00 -5.82 -4.11
N ARG A 88 -10.36 -6.99 -4.21
CA ARG A 88 -10.86 -8.26 -3.67
C ARG A 88 -11.09 -8.20 -2.16
N SER A 89 -10.20 -7.57 -1.43
CA SER A 89 -10.37 -7.39 0.02
C SER A 89 -11.57 -6.52 0.37
N GLY A 90 -11.83 -5.48 -0.45
CA GLY A 90 -13.02 -4.63 -0.32
C GLY A 90 -14.32 -5.40 -0.57
N GLU A 91 -14.36 -6.21 -1.62
CA GLU A 91 -15.50 -7.09 -1.93
C GLU A 91 -15.78 -8.09 -0.80
N ARG A 92 -14.75 -8.73 -0.25
CA ARG A 92 -14.85 -9.61 0.90
C ARG A 92 -15.50 -8.89 2.08
N VAL A 93 -14.97 -7.75 2.47
CA VAL A 93 -15.48 -6.96 3.61
C VAL A 93 -16.93 -6.52 3.38
N ALA A 94 -17.27 -6.08 2.17
CA ALA A 94 -18.65 -5.71 1.83
C ALA A 94 -19.62 -6.89 2.00
N ASN A 95 -19.23 -8.08 1.56
CA ASN A 95 -20.03 -9.30 1.72
C ASN A 95 -20.19 -9.68 3.21
N ASP A 96 -19.13 -9.59 4.00
CA ASP A 96 -19.14 -9.88 5.43
C ASP A 96 -20.10 -8.93 6.18
N ILE A 97 -20.04 -7.64 5.89
CA ILE A 97 -20.91 -6.61 6.47
C ILE A 97 -22.38 -6.88 6.07
N GLN A 98 -22.65 -7.16 4.80
CA GLN A 98 -24.02 -7.47 4.35
C GLN A 98 -24.59 -8.70 5.06
N ALA A 99 -23.77 -9.75 5.24
CA ALA A 99 -24.19 -10.95 5.96
C ALA A 99 -24.49 -10.67 7.44
N GLN A 100 -23.72 -9.80 8.08
CA GLN A 100 -23.96 -9.37 9.47
C GLN A 100 -25.26 -8.58 9.60
N LEU A 101 -25.49 -7.61 8.70
CA LEU A 101 -26.70 -6.79 8.71
C LEU A 101 -27.96 -7.64 8.54
N LYS A 102 -27.96 -8.60 7.59
CA LYS A 102 -29.08 -9.52 7.40
C LYS A 102 -29.39 -10.34 8.66
N ARG A 103 -28.37 -10.84 9.35
CA ARG A 103 -28.54 -11.58 10.62
C ARG A 103 -29.09 -10.72 11.75
N SER A 104 -28.69 -9.44 11.80
CA SER A 104 -29.17 -8.50 12.81
C SER A 104 -30.62 -8.06 12.59
N SER A 105 -31.09 -8.06 11.34
CA SER A 105 -32.48 -7.68 10.98
C SER A 105 -33.49 -8.83 11.21
N GLN A 106 -33.03 -10.06 11.51
CA GLN A 106 -33.88 -11.23 11.77
C GLN A 106 -34.07 -11.51 13.27
N LYS A 107 -33.48 -10.70 14.13
CA LYS A 107 -33.67 -10.72 15.58
C LYS A 107 -34.57 -9.58 16.05
#